data_b6a3b773c9f180e6b0f2cc45383598cd
#
_entry.id   b6a3b773c9f180e6b0f2cc45383598cd
#
_cell.length_a   1.000
_cell.length_b   1.000
_cell.length_c   1.000
_cell.angle_alpha   90.00
_cell.angle_beta   90.00
_cell.angle_gamma   90.00
#
_symmetry.space_group_name_H-M   'P 1'
#
loop_
_entity.id
_entity.type
_entity.pdbx_description
1 polymer ?
#
loop_
_entity_poly.entity_id
_entity_poly.type
_entity_poly.pdbx_seq_one_letter_code
_entity_poly.pdbx_strand_id
1 'polypeptide(L)' 'MSKDDQIEMEGTVLEALPNTMFRVKLETGHVVTAHISGRMRKNYIRILTGDKVKVEMTPYDLTKGRITYRMK' A
#
# COMPACT_ATOMS: atom_id res chain seq x y z
N MET A 1 -3.08 11.25 19.03
CA MET A 1 -2.55 11.25 18.44
C MET A 1 -2.28 10.72 17.14
N SER A 2 -1.23 10.90 16.64
CA SER A 2 -0.98 10.65 15.25
C SER A 2 -1.18 9.24 14.85
N LYS A 3 -0.96 8.30 15.70
CA LYS A 3 -1.16 6.93 15.31
C LYS A 3 -2.58 6.63 14.99
N ASP A 4 -3.48 7.32 15.65
CA ASP A 4 -4.89 7.06 15.45
C ASP A 4 -5.40 7.64 14.16
N ASP A 5 -4.58 8.45 13.50
CA ASP A 5 -4.99 9.06 12.25
C ASP A 5 -4.70 8.21 11.04
N GLN A 6 -4.10 7.05 11.25
CA GLN A 6 -3.76 6.20 10.12
C GLN A 6 -4.82 5.15 9.90
N ILE A 7 -5.14 4.94 8.64
CA ILE A 7 -6.13 3.96 8.23
C ILE A 7 -5.39 2.84 7.52
N GLU A 8 -5.63 1.62 7.96
CA GLU A 8 -5.01 0.46 7.34
C GLU A 8 -6.07 -0.34 6.62
N MET A 9 -5.85 -0.60 5.36
CA MET A 9 -6.80 -1.37 4.56
C MET A 9 -6.07 -2.39 3.71
N GLU A 10 -6.78 -3.44 3.36
CA GLU A 10 -6.25 -4.44 2.46
C GLU A 10 -6.60 -4.05 1.04
N GLY A 11 -5.72 -4.38 0.13
CA GLY A 11 -5.96 -4.10 -1.27
C GLY A 11 -5.23 -5.07 -2.14
N THR A 12 -5.49 -4.98 -3.45
CA THR A 12 -4.86 -5.84 -4.43
C THR A 12 -4.03 -4.96 -5.36
N VAL A 13 -2.81 -5.38 -5.61
CA VAL A 13 -1.92 -4.62 -6.48
C VAL A 13 -2.40 -4.73 -7.91
N LEU A 14 -2.68 -3.59 -8.53
CA LEU A 14 -3.14 -3.56 -9.91
C LEU A 14 -1.99 -3.51 -10.89
N GLU A 15 -0.97 -2.72 -10.57
CA GLU A 15 0.18 -2.61 -11.45
C GLU A 15 1.35 -2.02 -10.70
N ALA A 16 2.52 -2.27 -11.23
CA ALA A 16 3.75 -1.71 -10.67
C ALA A 16 4.10 -0.45 -11.43
N LEU A 17 4.46 0.58 -10.70
CA LEU A 17 4.83 1.86 -11.27
C LEU A 17 6.31 2.09 -11.04
N PRO A 18 6.91 3.07 -11.73
CA PRO A 18 8.32 3.38 -11.49
C PRO A 18 8.55 3.85 -10.06
N ASN A 19 9.80 3.80 -9.63
CA ASN A 19 10.22 4.32 -8.33
C ASN A 19 9.60 3.58 -7.16
N THR A 20 9.46 2.27 -7.29
CA THR A 20 8.93 1.39 -6.24
C THR A 20 7.53 1.81 -5.80
N MET A 21 6.76 2.36 -6.71
CA MET A 21 5.37 2.71 -6.45
C MET A 21 4.46 1.65 -7.03
N PHE A 22 3.27 1.54 -6.47
CA PHE A 22 2.30 0.56 -6.94
C PHE A 22 0.91 1.15 -6.90
N ARG A 23 0.09 0.73 -7.84
CA ARG A 23 -1.30 1.13 -7.84
C ARG A 23 -2.08 -0.01 -7.20
N VAL A 24 -2.79 0.31 -6.15
CA VAL A 24 -3.48 -0.70 -5.35
C VAL A 24 -4.96 -0.37 -5.26
N LYS A 25 -5.79 -1.38 -5.53
CA LYS A 25 -7.23 -1.21 -5.41
C LYS A 25 -7.64 -1.74 -4.04
N LEU A 26 -8.20 -0.88 -3.22
CA LEU A 26 -8.60 -1.24 -1.87
C LEU A 26 -9.91 -2.02 -1.88
N GLU A 27 -10.22 -2.64 -0.75
CA GLU A 27 -11.46 -3.41 -0.63
C GLU A 27 -12.69 -2.58 -0.93
N THR A 28 -12.60 -1.30 -0.65
CA THR A 28 -13.72 -0.40 -0.89
C THR A 28 -13.90 -0.06 -2.35
N GLY A 29 -12.95 -0.46 -3.20
CA GLY A 29 -13.00 -0.12 -4.61
C GLY A 29 -12.19 1.12 -4.92
N HIS A 30 -11.66 1.79 -3.91
CA HIS A 30 -10.87 2.99 -4.09
C HIS A 30 -9.46 2.60 -4.54
N VAL A 31 -8.91 3.31 -5.51
CA VAL A 31 -7.57 3.03 -6.01
C VAL A 31 -6.61 4.08 -5.47
N VAL A 32 -5.52 3.63 -4.89
CA VAL A 32 -4.51 4.54 -4.36
C VAL A 32 -3.16 4.22 -4.96
N THR A 33 -2.27 5.21 -4.94
CA THR A 33 -0.89 4.99 -5.32
C THR A 33 -0.11 4.78 -4.04
N ALA A 34 0.54 3.63 -3.94
CA ALA A 34 1.24 3.27 -2.72
C ALA A 34 2.71 3.02 -2.99
N HIS A 35 3.54 3.29 -2.00
CA HIS A 35 4.96 2.98 -2.11
C HIS A 35 5.30 1.94 -1.06
N ILE A 36 6.43 1.28 -1.24
CA ILE A 36 6.86 0.24 -0.33
C ILE A 36 7.45 0.87 0.93
N SER A 37 7.08 0.35 2.09
CA SER A 37 7.63 0.86 3.33
C SER A 37 9.13 0.53 3.40
N GLY A 38 9.84 1.26 4.24
CA GLY A 38 11.26 1.02 4.39
C GLY A 38 11.56 -0.37 4.88
N ARG A 39 10.69 -0.90 5.75
CA ARG A 39 10.89 -2.23 6.28
C ARG A 39 10.81 -3.28 5.18
N MET A 40 9.84 -3.15 4.30
CA MET A 40 9.68 -4.12 3.23
C MET A 40 10.83 -4.03 2.23
N ARG A 41 11.31 -2.84 1.97
CA ARG A 41 12.44 -2.66 1.07
C ARG A 41 13.69 -3.30 1.66
N LYS A 42 13.86 -3.15 2.96
CA LYS A 42 15.02 -3.70 3.63
C LYS A 42 15.00 -5.21 3.61
N ASN A 43 13.82 -5.81 3.65
CA ASN A 43 13.69 -7.25 3.64
C ASN A 43 13.56 -7.83 2.24
N TYR A 44 13.72 -6.99 1.22
CA TYR A 44 13.65 -7.44 -0.17
C TYR A 44 12.34 -8.14 -0.50
N ILE A 45 11.26 -7.71 0.10
CA ILE A 45 9.97 -8.31 -0.19
C ILE A 45 9.52 -7.86 -1.56
N ARG A 46 9.23 -8.83 -2.41
CA ARG A 46 8.85 -8.54 -3.77
C ARG A 46 7.34 -8.50 -3.89
N ILE A 47 6.83 -7.47 -4.53
CA ILE A 47 5.41 -7.30 -4.71
C ILE A 47 5.09 -7.42 -6.19
N LEU A 48 4.12 -8.27 -6.50
CA LEU A 48 3.72 -8.52 -7.87
C LEU A 48 2.28 -8.12 -8.08
N THR A 49 1.95 -7.90 -9.35
CA THR A 49 0.56 -7.59 -9.70
C THR A 49 -0.33 -8.74 -9.26
N GLY A 50 -1.43 -8.39 -8.61
CA GLY A 50 -2.35 -9.41 -8.12
C GLY A 50 -2.12 -9.78 -6.67
N ASP A 51 -1.01 -9.37 -6.09
CA ASP A 51 -0.74 -9.67 -4.69
C ASP A 51 -1.65 -8.86 -3.78
N LYS A 52 -1.99 -9.46 -2.65
CA LYS A 52 -2.74 -8.73 -1.65
C LYS A 52 -1.78 -8.12 -0.66
N VAL A 53 -2.04 -6.86 -0.33
CA VAL A 53 -1.16 -6.13 0.55
C VAL A 53 -1.99 -5.30 1.51
N LYS A 54 -1.36 -4.87 2.60
CA LYS A 54 -1.97 -3.93 3.51
C LYS A 54 -1.38 -2.57 3.21
N VAL A 55 -2.27 -1.59 3.07
CA VAL A 55 -1.86 -0.23 2.76
C VAL A 55 -2.26 0.66 3.92
N GLU A 56 -1.31 1.48 4.35
CA GLU A 56 -1.52 2.43 5.41
C GLU A 56 -1.62 3.81 4.80
N MET A 57 -2.64 4.55 5.18
CA MET A 57 -2.80 5.91 4.66
C MET A 57 -3.44 6.76 5.73
N THR A 58 -3.43 8.07 5.51
CA THR A 58 -4.02 8.99 6.47
C THR A 58 -5.34 9.50 5.92
N PRO A 59 -6.27 9.91 6.78
CA PRO A 59 -7.52 10.48 6.29
C PRO A 59 -7.31 11.81 5.58
N TYR A 60 -6.14 12.40 5.72
CA TYR A 60 -5.88 13.67 5.07
C TYR A 60 -5.52 13.51 3.60
N ASP A 61 -5.11 12.34 3.19
CA ASP A 61 -4.76 12.10 1.81
C ASP A 61 -5.05 10.65 1.46
N LEU A 62 -6.24 10.42 0.97
CA LEU A 62 -6.67 9.05 0.65
C LEU A 62 -6.26 8.61 -0.75
N THR A 63 -5.47 9.42 -1.43
CA THR A 63 -5.00 9.04 -2.76
C THR A 63 -3.63 8.39 -2.72
N LYS A 64 -2.94 8.49 -1.60
CA LYS A 64 -1.60 7.93 -1.46
C LYS A 64 -1.55 7.06 -0.23
N GLY A 65 -0.71 6.05 -0.29
CA GLY A 65 -0.56 5.16 0.83
C GLY A 65 0.81 4.54 0.87
N ARG A 66 1.03 3.70 1.86
CA ARG A 66 2.28 3.00 2.02
C ARG A 66 1.98 1.54 2.27
N ILE A 67 2.60 0.66 1.50
CA ILE A 67 2.41 -0.76 1.68
C ILE A 67 3.26 -1.18 2.87
N THR A 68 2.61 -1.70 3.90
CA THR A 68 3.31 -2.08 5.12
C THR A 68 3.43 -3.58 5.27
N TYR A 69 2.66 -4.34 4.50
CA TYR A 69 2.66 -5.77 4.68
C TYR A 69 2.13 -6.44 3.42
N ARG A 70 2.76 -7.53 3.03
CA ARG A 70 2.31 -8.30 1.89
C ARG A 70 1.60 -9.54 2.41
N MET A 71 0.31 -9.64 2.09
CA MET A 71 -0.46 -10.78 2.52
C MET A 71 -0.40 -11.79 1.41
N LYS A 72 -0.19 -12.98 1.76
CA LYS A 72 -0.01 -13.85 0.66
C LYS A 72 -1.03 -14.97 0.66
#